data_45b4b62b64ba6603d257b1f5f74bbbd1
#
_entry.id   45b4b62b64ba6603d257b1f5f74bbbd1
#
_cell.length_a   1.000
_cell.length_b   1.000
_cell.length_c   1.000
_cell.angle_alpha   90.00
_cell.angle_beta   90.00
_cell.angle_gamma   90.00
#
_symmetry.space_group_name_H-M   'P 1'
#
loop_
_entity.id
_entity.type
_entity.pdbx_description
1 polymer ?
#
loop_
_entity_poly.entity_id
_entity_poly.type
_entity_poly.pdbx_seq_one_letter_code
_entity_poly.pdbx_strand_id
1 'polypeptide(L)'
;FRTFTLGSLVAILLTAQLTGAQIVDVSNKYIVKIKEGADSNKVDQFLKTKLDQYNRGRSGNNGLKNELKSKFSLESFNAYAGTLSQGLVSELKAHGDVEYVEAEQVFTISGVQTNPPSWGLPRISQRARDTSAPYNYPDSAGEGVDVYIIDTGINVKHTDLGGRATLPVSFITGEATDDLNGHGTHVSGTVGGNTYGVAKKAKLIGVKVLSGSGSGTTSGVISGVNWVAEQAKKSGRKSVANMSLGGGNSEALKQAVNAAVQAGVTFIVAAGNESQDACNVSPANAAQAFA
;
A
#
# COMPACT_ATOMS: atom_id res chain seq x y z
N PHE A 1 34.90 50.02 35.04
CA PHE A 1 35.63 48.94 34.31
C PHE A 1 34.97 47.59 34.65
N ARG A 2 34.17 47.06 33.77
CA ARG A 2 33.63 45.69 33.88
C ARG A 2 33.96 44.95 32.59
N THR A 3 34.81 43.97 32.72
CA THR A 3 35.21 43.02 31.70
C THR A 3 34.07 42.05 31.43
N PHE A 4 33.66 41.94 30.14
CA PHE A 4 32.75 40.90 29.67
C PHE A 4 33.61 39.69 29.29
N THR A 5 33.33 38.56 29.93
CA THR A 5 33.88 37.26 29.57
C THR A 5 33.03 36.62 28.46
N LEU A 6 33.68 36.25 27.34
CA LEU A 6 33.07 35.46 26.26
C LEU A 6 32.74 34.05 26.78
N GLY A 7 31.45 33.75 26.71
CA GLY A 7 30.96 32.38 26.91
C GLY A 7 31.21 31.53 25.65
N SER A 8 31.93 30.44 25.83
CA SER A 8 32.23 29.44 24.82
C SER A 8 30.94 28.71 24.38
N LEU A 9 30.55 28.86 23.12
CA LEU A 9 29.53 28.03 22.48
C LEU A 9 30.16 26.65 22.21
N VAL A 10 29.76 25.65 22.99
CA VAL A 10 30.08 24.24 22.69
C VAL A 10 29.09 23.78 21.61
N ALA A 11 29.58 23.71 20.39
CA ALA A 11 28.85 23.05 19.31
C ALA A 11 28.87 21.53 19.53
N ILE A 12 27.74 20.96 19.93
CA ILE A 12 27.57 19.52 19.97
C ILE A 12 27.38 19.06 18.51
N LEU A 13 28.44 18.54 17.90
CA LEU A 13 28.37 17.78 16.68
C LEU A 13 27.67 16.46 17.00
N LEU A 14 26.37 16.36 16.71
CA LEU A 14 25.69 15.08 16.55
C LEU A 14 26.23 14.41 15.28
N THR A 15 27.17 13.50 15.39
CA THR A 15 27.52 12.56 14.34
C THR A 15 26.39 11.52 14.26
N ALA A 16 25.36 11.81 13.46
CA ALA A 16 24.45 10.79 12.98
C ALA A 16 25.27 9.85 12.09
N GLN A 17 25.53 8.64 12.56
CA GLN A 17 26.00 7.55 11.69
C GLN A 17 24.85 7.21 10.74
N LEU A 18 24.83 7.84 9.57
CA LEU A 18 24.02 7.44 8.43
C LEU A 18 24.58 6.11 7.93
N THR A 19 23.93 5.01 8.31
CA THR A 19 24.06 3.73 7.64
C THR A 19 23.75 3.95 6.18
N GLY A 20 24.69 3.61 5.29
CA GLY A 20 24.76 3.96 3.87
C GLY A 20 23.53 3.70 3.01
N ALA A 21 22.51 4.53 3.16
CA ALA A 21 21.48 4.67 2.14
C ALA A 21 22.11 5.40 0.96
N GLN A 22 22.27 4.73 -0.17
CA GLN A 22 22.69 5.37 -1.42
C GLN A 22 21.71 6.49 -1.73
N ILE A 23 22.21 7.73 -1.75
CA ILE A 23 21.39 8.87 -2.20
C ILE A 23 21.11 8.66 -3.68
N VAL A 24 19.84 8.41 -4.02
CA VAL A 24 19.40 8.30 -5.41
C VAL A 24 19.31 9.72 -5.98
N ASP A 25 20.25 10.07 -6.89
CA ASP A 25 20.21 11.36 -7.58
C ASP A 25 19.15 11.29 -8.70
N VAL A 26 18.09 12.07 -8.55
CA VAL A 26 17.01 12.26 -9.55
C VAL A 26 17.06 13.63 -10.21
N SER A 27 18.14 14.40 -10.02
CA SER A 27 18.32 15.70 -10.63
C SER A 27 18.27 15.59 -12.15
N ASN A 28 17.42 16.44 -12.76
CA ASN A 28 17.19 16.47 -14.22
C ASN A 28 16.66 15.14 -14.80
N LYS A 29 16.12 14.24 -13.99
CA LYS A 29 15.42 13.05 -14.46
C LYS A 29 13.93 13.33 -14.55
N TYR A 30 13.31 12.84 -15.63
CA TYR A 30 11.92 13.12 -15.96
C TYR A 30 11.25 11.89 -16.54
N ILE A 31 9.93 11.81 -16.33
CA ILE A 31 9.00 10.92 -17.00
C ILE A 31 8.25 11.74 -18.05
N VAL A 32 8.23 11.29 -19.29
CA VAL A 32 7.49 11.91 -20.41
C VAL A 32 6.36 10.97 -20.79
N LYS A 33 5.12 11.29 -20.44
CA LYS A 33 3.93 10.52 -20.79
C LYS A 33 3.42 10.97 -22.17
N ILE A 34 3.15 10.01 -23.01
CA ILE A 34 2.62 10.22 -24.36
C ILE A 34 1.11 10.01 -24.34
N LYS A 35 0.38 10.83 -25.09
CA LYS A 35 -1.08 10.73 -25.22
C LYS A 35 -1.48 9.37 -25.80
N GLU A 36 -2.60 8.87 -25.35
CA GLU A 36 -3.20 7.66 -25.93
C GLU A 36 -3.55 7.90 -27.41
N GLY A 37 -3.27 6.92 -28.26
CA GLY A 37 -3.49 7.01 -29.71
C GLY A 37 -2.43 7.77 -30.51
N ALA A 38 -1.42 8.36 -29.87
CA ALA A 38 -0.30 8.99 -30.59
C ALA A 38 0.53 7.92 -31.34
N ASP A 39 1.01 8.28 -32.52
CA ASP A 39 1.87 7.41 -33.34
C ASP A 39 3.24 7.24 -32.68
N SER A 40 3.48 6.08 -32.08
CA SER A 40 4.71 5.78 -31.34
C SER A 40 5.97 5.96 -32.20
N ASN A 41 5.93 5.66 -33.51
CA ASN A 41 7.08 5.80 -34.39
C ASN A 41 7.42 7.29 -34.64
N LYS A 42 6.40 8.11 -34.82
CA LYS A 42 6.59 9.57 -34.97
C LYS A 42 7.14 10.19 -33.68
N VAL A 43 6.61 9.75 -32.53
CA VAL A 43 7.11 10.21 -31.23
C VAL A 43 8.55 9.80 -31.00
N ASP A 44 8.91 8.53 -31.29
CA ASP A 44 10.29 8.04 -31.17
C ASP A 44 11.25 8.86 -32.05
N GLN A 45 10.87 9.12 -33.30
CA GLN A 45 11.69 9.92 -34.24
C GLN A 45 11.83 11.37 -33.77
N PHE A 46 10.75 11.97 -33.29
CA PHE A 46 10.76 13.32 -32.73
C PHE A 46 11.69 13.40 -31.51
N LEU A 47 11.53 12.50 -30.53
CA LEU A 47 12.36 12.47 -29.33
C LEU A 47 13.84 12.30 -29.69
N LYS A 48 14.18 11.38 -30.59
CA LYS A 48 15.56 11.18 -31.07
C LYS A 48 16.13 12.45 -31.71
N THR A 49 15.37 13.09 -32.57
CA THR A 49 15.80 14.32 -33.23
C THR A 49 16.08 15.44 -32.22
N LYS A 50 15.21 15.60 -31.23
CA LYS A 50 15.35 16.60 -30.18
C LYS A 50 16.54 16.32 -29.25
N LEU A 51 16.74 15.07 -28.86
CA LEU A 51 17.91 14.67 -28.07
C LEU A 51 19.20 15.00 -28.83
N ASP A 52 19.28 14.67 -30.13
CA ASP A 52 20.43 14.99 -30.96
C ASP A 52 20.65 16.50 -31.08
N GLN A 53 19.60 17.27 -31.32
CA GLN A 53 19.65 18.73 -31.39
C GLN A 53 20.20 19.34 -30.11
N TYR A 54 19.62 18.98 -28.95
CA TYR A 54 20.02 19.50 -27.65
C TYR A 54 21.41 19.01 -27.21
N ASN A 55 21.90 17.89 -27.71
CA ASN A 55 23.24 17.39 -27.42
C ASN A 55 24.35 17.96 -28.31
N ARG A 56 24.03 18.46 -29.53
CA ARG A 56 25.04 19.07 -30.45
C ARG A 56 25.51 20.46 -30.01
N GLY A 57 24.66 21.25 -29.33
CA GLY A 57 24.98 22.62 -28.92
C GLY A 57 25.79 22.77 -27.63
N ARG A 58 26.48 21.75 -27.16
CA ARG A 58 26.92 21.59 -25.77
C ARG A 58 28.33 22.02 -25.42
N SER A 59 28.89 22.97 -26.08
CA SER A 59 30.18 23.54 -25.62
C SER A 59 30.09 24.50 -24.40
N GLY A 60 28.87 24.70 -23.82
CA GLY A 60 28.68 25.75 -22.81
C GLY A 60 27.74 25.48 -21.62
N ASN A 61 26.95 24.43 -21.61
CA ASN A 61 25.98 24.19 -20.52
C ASN A 61 26.37 22.98 -19.66
N ASN A 62 27.00 23.22 -18.50
CA ASN A 62 27.20 22.31 -17.35
C ASN A 62 27.28 20.78 -17.60
N GLY A 63 27.66 20.32 -18.80
CA GLY A 63 27.95 18.89 -19.08
C GLY A 63 26.74 17.94 -19.08
N LEU A 64 25.49 18.40 -18.86
CA LEU A 64 24.31 17.52 -18.82
C LEU A 64 24.01 16.92 -20.19
N LYS A 65 24.08 15.62 -20.39
CA LYS A 65 23.68 14.89 -21.59
C LYS A 65 22.21 14.53 -21.51
N ASN A 66 21.40 14.96 -22.50
CA ASN A 66 20.02 14.50 -22.60
C ASN A 66 19.99 13.08 -23.14
N GLU A 67 19.32 12.18 -22.44
CA GLU A 67 19.18 10.79 -22.85
C GLU A 67 17.88 10.18 -22.31
N LEU A 68 17.26 9.31 -23.09
CA LEU A 68 16.17 8.46 -22.63
C LEU A 68 16.73 7.08 -22.32
N LYS A 69 16.47 6.59 -21.11
CA LYS A 69 17.01 5.31 -20.58
C LYS A 69 15.99 4.19 -20.61
N SER A 70 14.71 4.54 -20.50
CA SER A 70 13.64 3.58 -20.43
C SER A 70 12.46 4.01 -21.31
N LYS A 71 11.82 3.03 -21.93
CA LYS A 71 10.54 3.18 -22.61
C LYS A 71 9.55 2.21 -21.96
N PHE A 72 8.40 2.72 -21.60
CA PHE A 72 7.29 1.95 -21.03
C PHE A 72 6.17 1.88 -22.06
N SER A 73 5.60 0.70 -22.24
CA SER A 73 4.53 0.45 -23.21
C SER A 73 3.58 -0.57 -22.60
N LEU A 74 2.49 -0.10 -22.01
CA LEU A 74 1.46 -0.88 -21.35
C LEU A 74 0.10 -0.36 -21.82
N GLU A 75 -0.61 -1.11 -22.62
CA GLU A 75 -1.94 -0.73 -23.13
C GLU A 75 -2.11 0.79 -23.40
N SER A 76 -2.81 1.52 -22.49
CA SER A 76 -3.01 2.96 -22.58
C SER A 76 -1.87 3.82 -22.00
N PHE A 77 -0.83 3.19 -21.40
CA PHE A 77 0.29 3.90 -20.78
C PHE A 77 1.56 3.76 -21.61
N ASN A 78 1.87 4.80 -22.40
CA ASN A 78 3.14 4.91 -23.13
C ASN A 78 3.95 6.07 -22.57
N ALA A 79 5.17 5.81 -22.09
CA ALA A 79 6.00 6.83 -21.45
C ALA A 79 7.50 6.55 -21.69
N TYR A 80 8.31 7.59 -21.49
CA TYR A 80 9.77 7.52 -21.52
C TYR A 80 10.33 8.07 -20.24
N ALA A 81 11.40 7.49 -19.72
CA ALA A 81 12.15 8.04 -18.59
C ALA A 81 13.59 8.34 -19.00
N GLY A 82 14.12 9.44 -18.51
CA GLY A 82 15.50 9.82 -18.82
C GLY A 82 15.98 11.11 -18.21
N THR A 83 17.20 11.49 -18.56
CA THR A 83 17.83 12.74 -18.11
C THR A 83 17.60 13.80 -19.18
N LEU A 84 16.95 14.91 -18.81
CA LEU A 84 16.55 15.97 -19.74
C LEU A 84 16.93 17.35 -19.20
N SER A 85 17.40 18.22 -20.07
CA SER A 85 17.62 19.63 -19.74
C SER A 85 16.29 20.41 -19.66
N GLN A 86 16.23 21.47 -18.87
CA GLN A 86 15.02 22.30 -18.71
C GLN A 86 14.49 22.85 -20.05
N GLY A 87 15.39 23.20 -20.98
CA GLY A 87 14.99 23.65 -22.30
C GLY A 87 14.24 22.56 -23.08
N LEU A 88 14.76 21.32 -23.04
CA LEU A 88 14.09 20.19 -23.68
C LEU A 88 12.76 19.85 -23.00
N VAL A 89 12.72 19.87 -21.66
CA VAL A 89 11.48 19.68 -20.89
C VAL A 89 10.40 20.69 -21.31
N SER A 90 10.76 21.96 -21.49
CA SER A 90 9.81 22.99 -21.92
C SER A 90 9.26 22.73 -23.33
N GLU A 91 10.09 22.30 -24.26
CA GLU A 91 9.64 21.91 -25.61
C GLU A 91 8.73 20.68 -25.59
N LEU A 92 9.09 19.67 -24.81
CA LEU A 92 8.28 18.46 -24.69
C LEU A 92 6.90 18.72 -24.09
N LYS A 93 6.80 19.59 -23.08
CA LYS A 93 5.52 20.02 -22.51
C LYS A 93 4.62 20.74 -23.51
N ALA A 94 5.20 21.40 -24.53
CA ALA A 94 4.48 22.09 -25.58
C ALA A 94 4.12 21.20 -26.78
N HIS A 95 4.62 19.97 -26.82
CA HIS A 95 4.40 19.07 -27.96
C HIS A 95 3.00 18.44 -27.92
N GLY A 96 2.32 18.43 -29.07
CA GLY A 96 0.93 17.98 -29.20
C GLY A 96 0.66 16.54 -28.76
N ASP A 97 1.64 15.63 -28.92
CA ASP A 97 1.52 14.22 -28.58
C ASP A 97 1.99 13.89 -27.16
N VAL A 98 2.55 14.86 -26.41
CA VAL A 98 2.92 14.72 -25.02
C VAL A 98 1.72 15.08 -24.15
N GLU A 99 1.39 14.21 -23.21
CA GLU A 99 0.31 14.43 -22.25
C GLU A 99 0.81 15.25 -21.06
N TYR A 100 1.93 14.84 -20.47
CA TYR A 100 2.65 15.58 -19.43
C TYR A 100 4.14 15.19 -19.37
N VAL A 101 4.92 16.06 -18.72
CA VAL A 101 6.30 15.77 -18.29
C VAL A 101 6.38 16.07 -16.81
N GLU A 102 6.74 15.08 -16.02
CA GLU A 102 6.95 15.21 -14.57
C GLU A 102 8.39 14.88 -14.17
N ALA A 103 8.86 15.47 -13.09
CA ALA A 103 10.16 15.13 -12.52
C ALA A 103 10.09 13.73 -11.88
N GLU A 104 11.16 12.95 -12.05
CA GLU A 104 11.31 11.66 -11.35
C GLU A 104 11.36 11.89 -9.84
N GLN A 105 10.67 11.04 -9.09
CA GLN A 105 10.61 11.09 -7.64
C GLN A 105 11.34 9.90 -7.03
N VAL A 106 11.91 10.09 -5.85
CA VAL A 106 12.49 9.02 -5.06
C VAL A 106 11.41 8.45 -4.14
N PHE A 107 11.12 7.17 -4.31
CA PHE A 107 10.29 6.42 -3.38
C PHE A 107 11.18 5.77 -2.35
N THR A 108 10.98 6.11 -1.09
CA THR A 108 11.72 5.55 0.04
C THR A 108 10.79 4.73 0.92
N ILE A 109 11.31 3.65 1.49
CA ILE A 109 10.70 2.95 2.61
C ILE A 109 11.36 3.53 3.86
N SER A 110 10.60 4.22 4.70
CA SER A 110 11.17 5.00 5.80
C SER A 110 10.84 4.46 7.20
N GLY A 111 9.84 3.59 7.34
CA GLY A 111 9.60 2.86 8.59
C GLY A 111 10.48 1.61 8.66
N VAL A 112 11.25 1.46 9.73
CA VAL A 112 12.09 0.27 9.96
C VAL A 112 11.84 -0.28 11.36
N GLN A 113 11.47 -1.56 11.44
CA GLN A 113 11.45 -2.32 12.69
C GLN A 113 12.66 -3.24 12.70
N THR A 114 13.70 -2.88 13.47
CA THR A 114 15.01 -3.56 13.45
C THR A 114 14.99 -4.99 13.98
N ASN A 115 14.14 -5.28 14.95
CA ASN A 115 14.00 -6.61 15.55
C ASN A 115 12.52 -7.03 15.52
N PRO A 116 11.99 -7.40 14.35
CA PRO A 116 10.60 -7.81 14.26
C PRO A 116 10.40 -9.14 14.99
N PRO A 117 9.35 -9.28 15.83
CA PRO A 117 9.15 -10.47 16.65
C PRO A 117 8.63 -11.68 15.85
N SER A 118 8.22 -11.46 14.62
CA SER A 118 7.71 -12.50 13.73
C SER A 118 8.53 -12.52 12.44
N TRP A 119 8.95 -13.70 12.03
CA TRP A 119 9.68 -13.94 10.78
C TRP A 119 8.87 -13.53 9.52
N GLY A 120 7.54 -13.46 9.62
CA GLY A 120 6.66 -13.05 8.53
C GLY A 120 6.88 -11.61 8.12
N LEU A 121 7.15 -10.72 9.06
CA LEU A 121 7.37 -9.30 8.79
C LEU A 121 8.59 -9.04 7.88
N PRO A 122 9.82 -9.51 8.22
CA PRO A 122 10.95 -9.37 7.29
C PRO A 122 10.71 -10.12 5.97
N ARG A 123 10.03 -11.29 6.02
CA ARG A 123 9.80 -12.10 4.82
C ARG A 123 9.00 -11.38 3.74
N ILE A 124 8.02 -10.56 4.12
CA ILE A 124 7.17 -9.83 3.16
C ILE A 124 7.80 -8.53 2.64
N SER A 125 8.86 -8.02 3.26
CA SER A 125 9.52 -6.77 2.86
C SER A 125 10.78 -6.97 2.01
N GLN A 126 11.15 -8.20 1.66
CA GLN A 126 12.34 -8.50 0.87
C GLN A 126 12.23 -9.81 0.07
N ARG A 127 13.02 -9.94 -0.99
CA ARG A 127 13.06 -11.16 -1.81
C ARG A 127 13.87 -12.30 -1.16
N ALA A 128 14.98 -11.94 -0.51
CA ALA A 128 15.84 -12.92 0.16
C ALA A 128 15.11 -13.60 1.31
N ARG A 129 15.37 -14.89 1.54
CA ARG A 129 14.86 -15.63 2.69
C ARG A 129 15.75 -15.36 3.91
N ASP A 130 15.76 -14.13 4.37
CA ASP A 130 16.39 -13.73 5.62
C ASP A 130 15.32 -13.32 6.62
N THR A 131 15.05 -14.23 7.57
CA THR A 131 14.02 -14.04 8.61
C THR A 131 14.55 -13.24 9.81
N SER A 132 15.83 -12.90 9.83
CA SER A 132 16.49 -12.05 10.84
C SER A 132 16.60 -10.59 10.41
N ALA A 133 16.30 -10.29 9.15
CA ALA A 133 16.36 -8.94 8.62
C ALA A 133 15.33 -8.00 9.29
N PRO A 134 15.56 -6.69 9.26
CA PRO A 134 14.55 -5.72 9.65
C PRO A 134 13.30 -5.80 8.79
N TYR A 135 12.14 -5.46 9.36
CA TYR A 135 10.92 -5.23 8.62
C TYR A 135 10.89 -3.78 8.10
N ASN A 136 10.89 -3.61 6.79
CA ASN A 136 10.84 -2.32 6.13
C ASN A 136 9.42 -2.06 5.60
N TYR A 137 8.85 -0.89 5.87
CA TYR A 137 7.50 -0.52 5.47
C TYR A 137 7.40 0.98 5.15
N PRO A 138 6.40 1.42 4.34
CA PRO A 138 6.18 2.84 4.06
C PRO A 138 5.82 3.61 5.35
N ASP A 139 6.24 4.87 5.50
CA ASP A 139 5.90 5.71 6.65
C ASP A 139 4.39 5.87 6.85
N SER A 140 3.62 5.82 5.77
CA SER A 140 2.16 5.83 5.83
C SER A 140 1.61 4.64 6.61
N ALA A 141 2.27 3.48 6.55
CA ALA A 141 1.91 2.28 7.32
C ALA A 141 0.41 1.97 7.36
N GLY A 142 -0.32 2.25 6.29
CA GLY A 142 -1.79 2.11 6.22
C GLY A 142 -2.58 3.27 6.81
N GLU A 143 -1.97 4.41 7.12
CA GLU A 143 -2.67 5.60 7.57
C GLU A 143 -3.73 6.05 6.56
N GLY A 144 -4.92 6.39 7.03
CA GLY A 144 -6.03 6.78 6.16
C GLY A 144 -6.85 5.62 5.59
N VAL A 145 -6.45 4.36 5.83
CA VAL A 145 -7.18 3.18 5.38
C VAL A 145 -8.01 2.58 6.52
N ASP A 146 -9.27 2.25 6.22
CA ASP A 146 -10.15 1.49 7.10
C ASP A 146 -10.04 0.00 6.75
N VAL A 147 -9.65 -0.83 7.73
CA VAL A 147 -9.56 -2.28 7.57
C VAL A 147 -10.65 -2.93 8.39
N TYR A 148 -11.59 -3.56 7.71
CA TYR A 148 -12.71 -4.30 8.30
C TYR A 148 -12.28 -5.75 8.55
N ILE A 149 -12.41 -6.21 9.80
CA ILE A 149 -12.12 -7.59 10.21
C ILE A 149 -13.45 -8.32 10.43
N ILE A 150 -13.88 -9.07 9.43
CA ILE A 150 -15.13 -9.86 9.44
C ILE A 150 -14.81 -11.21 10.06
N ASP A 151 -15.05 -11.35 11.38
CA ASP A 151 -14.51 -12.43 12.19
C ASP A 151 -15.28 -12.63 13.52
N THR A 152 -14.63 -13.14 14.57
CA THR A 152 -15.19 -13.37 15.91
C THR A 152 -15.38 -12.12 16.76
N GLY A 153 -14.95 -10.95 16.26
CA GLY A 153 -14.91 -9.68 16.97
C GLY A 153 -13.47 -9.18 17.15
N ILE A 154 -13.28 -8.13 17.92
CA ILE A 154 -11.97 -7.58 18.30
C ILE A 154 -12.00 -7.18 19.77
N ASN A 155 -11.03 -7.64 20.55
CA ASN A 155 -10.75 -7.06 21.86
C ASN A 155 -10.11 -5.67 21.64
N VAL A 156 -10.93 -4.64 21.58
CA VAL A 156 -10.52 -3.26 21.27
C VAL A 156 -9.58 -2.64 22.30
N LYS A 157 -9.47 -3.25 23.50
CA LYS A 157 -8.58 -2.83 24.58
C LYS A 157 -7.19 -3.47 24.51
N HIS A 158 -6.96 -4.37 23.54
CA HIS A 158 -5.66 -5.02 23.41
C HIS A 158 -4.55 -3.99 23.16
N THR A 159 -3.52 -4.00 23.98
CA THR A 159 -2.45 -2.97 23.99
C THR A 159 -1.75 -2.81 22.65
N ASP A 160 -1.49 -3.92 21.93
CA ASP A 160 -0.82 -3.88 20.63
C ASP A 160 -1.66 -3.20 19.52
N LEU A 161 -2.97 -3.10 19.70
CA LEU A 161 -3.85 -2.40 18.74
C LEU A 161 -3.83 -0.86 18.93
N GLY A 162 -3.23 -0.35 20.02
CA GLY A 162 -2.92 1.07 20.22
C GLY A 162 -4.12 2.01 20.16
N GLY A 163 -5.31 1.56 20.53
CA GLY A 163 -6.55 2.36 20.49
C GLY A 163 -7.11 2.61 19.07
N ARG A 164 -6.58 1.94 18.04
CA ARG A 164 -7.02 2.08 16.64
C ARG A 164 -8.13 1.11 16.24
N ALA A 165 -8.52 0.21 17.14
CA ALA A 165 -9.56 -0.79 16.92
C ALA A 165 -10.91 -0.34 17.46
N THR A 166 -11.97 -0.66 16.73
CA THR A 166 -13.37 -0.50 17.14
C THR A 166 -14.16 -1.77 16.81
N LEU A 167 -15.24 -2.03 17.54
CA LEU A 167 -16.16 -3.14 17.28
C LEU A 167 -17.60 -2.64 17.31
N PRO A 168 -18.06 -1.98 16.22
CA PRO A 168 -19.35 -1.28 16.20
C PRO A 168 -20.56 -2.17 15.96
N VAL A 169 -20.37 -3.43 15.51
CA VAL A 169 -21.48 -4.29 15.11
C VAL A 169 -21.23 -5.77 15.43
N SER A 170 -22.30 -6.47 15.79
CA SER A 170 -22.35 -7.92 15.92
C SER A 170 -23.61 -8.46 15.24
N PHE A 171 -23.46 -9.53 14.47
CA PHE A 171 -24.54 -10.31 13.86
C PHE A 171 -24.77 -11.64 14.60
N ILE A 172 -24.17 -11.76 15.79
CA ILE A 172 -24.37 -12.90 16.70
C ILE A 172 -25.35 -12.47 17.80
N THR A 173 -26.44 -13.19 17.92
CA THR A 173 -27.43 -12.98 18.99
C THR A 173 -27.07 -13.78 20.22
N GLY A 174 -27.36 -13.23 21.41
CA GLY A 174 -27.16 -13.94 22.69
C GLY A 174 -25.72 -13.89 23.22
N GLU A 175 -24.81 -13.17 22.56
CA GLU A 175 -23.46 -12.93 23.04
C GLU A 175 -23.17 -11.43 23.20
N ALA A 176 -22.20 -11.10 24.04
CA ALA A 176 -21.69 -9.73 24.12
C ALA A 176 -20.98 -9.33 22.80
N THR A 177 -21.07 -8.03 22.48
CA THR A 177 -20.34 -7.44 21.37
C THR A 177 -18.86 -7.27 21.79
N ASP A 178 -18.14 -8.39 21.82
CA ASP A 178 -16.72 -8.50 22.17
C ASP A 178 -16.13 -9.71 21.41
N ASP A 179 -14.81 -9.85 21.41
CA ASP A 179 -14.15 -11.06 20.91
C ASP A 179 -14.03 -12.08 22.04
N LEU A 180 -14.96 -13.03 22.09
CA LEU A 180 -15.00 -14.10 23.08
C LEU A 180 -14.18 -15.33 22.67
N ASN A 181 -13.56 -15.32 21.46
CA ASN A 181 -12.75 -16.40 20.91
C ASN A 181 -11.25 -16.07 20.90
N GLY A 182 -10.92 -14.85 20.46
CA GLY A 182 -9.54 -14.38 20.28
C GLY A 182 -9.05 -14.42 18.84
N HIS A 183 -9.70 -15.16 17.91
CA HIS A 183 -9.24 -15.28 16.52
C HIS A 183 -9.26 -13.92 15.79
N GLY A 184 -10.36 -13.18 15.86
CA GLY A 184 -10.46 -11.86 15.22
C GLY A 184 -9.50 -10.81 15.83
N THR A 185 -9.20 -10.89 17.13
CA THR A 185 -8.16 -10.07 17.77
C THR A 185 -6.78 -10.42 17.24
N HIS A 186 -6.47 -11.71 17.08
CA HIS A 186 -5.20 -12.19 16.53
C HIS A 186 -5.03 -11.71 15.08
N VAL A 187 -6.04 -11.88 14.24
CA VAL A 187 -6.07 -11.39 12.86
C VAL A 187 -5.83 -9.86 12.82
N SER A 188 -6.52 -9.11 13.68
CA SER A 188 -6.35 -7.67 13.83
C SER A 188 -4.92 -7.28 14.20
N GLY A 189 -4.28 -8.04 15.08
CA GLY A 189 -2.87 -7.88 15.46
C GLY A 189 -1.92 -8.10 14.27
N THR A 190 -2.17 -9.13 13.46
CA THR A 190 -1.39 -9.42 12.25
C THR A 190 -1.56 -8.32 11.19
N VAL A 191 -2.75 -7.78 11.04
CA VAL A 191 -3.02 -6.68 10.09
C VAL A 191 -2.37 -5.39 10.57
N GLY A 192 -2.65 -4.95 11.80
CA GLY A 192 -2.39 -3.60 12.21
C GLY A 192 -1.87 -3.41 13.64
N GLY A 193 -1.38 -4.46 14.31
CA GLY A 193 -0.74 -4.32 15.62
C GLY A 193 0.52 -3.45 15.57
N ASN A 194 0.80 -2.73 16.63
CA ASN A 194 2.00 -1.89 16.72
C ASN A 194 3.29 -2.72 16.61
N THR A 195 3.30 -3.90 17.23
CA THR A 195 4.46 -4.80 17.30
C THR A 195 4.44 -5.84 16.20
N TYR A 196 3.30 -6.51 16.01
CA TYR A 196 3.16 -7.67 15.11
C TYR A 196 2.51 -7.35 13.77
N GLY A 197 1.95 -6.14 13.62
CA GLY A 197 1.17 -5.77 12.45
C GLY A 197 2.01 -5.33 11.25
N VAL A 198 1.44 -5.56 10.07
CA VAL A 198 1.97 -5.09 8.78
C VAL A 198 1.67 -3.62 8.58
N ALA A 199 0.40 -3.21 8.70
CA ALA A 199 -0.10 -1.86 8.47
C ALA A 199 -0.31 -1.13 9.80
N LYS A 200 0.77 -0.73 10.46
CA LYS A 200 0.81 -0.27 11.85
C LYS A 200 0.01 1.00 12.17
N LYS A 201 -0.46 1.73 11.15
CA LYS A 201 -1.28 2.95 11.29
C LYS A 201 -2.70 2.80 10.74
N ALA A 202 -3.07 1.64 10.21
CA ALA A 202 -4.42 1.39 9.73
C ALA A 202 -5.45 1.45 10.87
N LYS A 203 -6.67 1.87 10.55
CA LYS A 203 -7.82 1.78 11.46
C LYS A 203 -8.44 0.39 11.34
N LEU A 204 -8.68 -0.26 12.46
CA LEU A 204 -9.22 -1.61 12.53
C LEU A 204 -10.69 -1.55 12.99
N ILE A 205 -11.58 -2.17 12.21
CA ILE A 205 -13.02 -2.13 12.46
C ILE A 205 -13.52 -3.58 12.47
N GLY A 206 -13.82 -4.08 13.66
CA GLY A 206 -14.37 -5.41 13.85
C GLY A 206 -15.81 -5.49 13.37
N VAL A 207 -16.13 -6.59 12.71
CA VAL A 207 -17.48 -6.97 12.28
C VAL A 207 -17.70 -8.39 12.75
N LYS A 208 -18.39 -8.54 13.87
CA LYS A 208 -18.57 -9.85 14.51
C LYS A 208 -19.66 -10.64 13.78
N VAL A 209 -19.23 -11.66 13.05
CA VAL A 209 -20.11 -12.61 12.33
C VAL A 209 -19.93 -14.03 12.83
N LEU A 210 -18.93 -14.26 13.68
CA LEU A 210 -18.65 -15.55 14.31
C LEU A 210 -18.78 -15.42 15.82
N SER A 211 -19.29 -16.46 16.44
CA SER A 211 -19.52 -16.59 17.88
C SER A 211 -18.20 -16.80 18.67
N GLY A 212 -18.30 -16.85 19.98
CA GLY A 212 -17.18 -17.26 20.86
C GLY A 212 -16.68 -18.69 20.58
N SER A 213 -17.48 -19.55 19.96
CA SER A 213 -17.03 -20.88 19.48
C SER A 213 -16.37 -20.84 18.08
N GLY A 214 -16.28 -19.68 17.43
CA GLY A 214 -15.68 -19.54 16.10
C GLY A 214 -16.61 -19.92 14.95
N SER A 215 -17.93 -20.02 15.16
CA SER A 215 -18.89 -20.42 14.14
C SER A 215 -19.95 -19.35 13.89
N GLY A 216 -20.45 -19.30 12.67
CA GLY A 216 -21.52 -18.38 12.24
C GLY A 216 -22.34 -18.94 11.10
N THR A 217 -23.41 -18.27 10.75
CA THR A 217 -24.28 -18.65 9.64
C THR A 217 -23.91 -17.90 8.36
N THR A 218 -24.18 -18.48 7.20
CA THR A 218 -23.99 -17.80 5.92
C THR A 218 -24.74 -16.45 5.86
N SER A 219 -25.96 -16.40 6.38
CA SER A 219 -26.74 -15.15 6.43
C SER A 219 -26.10 -14.09 7.33
N GLY A 220 -25.54 -14.48 8.48
CA GLY A 220 -24.78 -13.58 9.37
C GLY A 220 -23.55 -13.01 8.69
N VAL A 221 -22.79 -13.87 8.00
CA VAL A 221 -21.60 -13.45 7.23
C VAL A 221 -21.97 -12.49 6.10
N ILE A 222 -23.03 -12.80 5.32
CA ILE A 222 -23.54 -11.90 4.26
C ILE A 222 -23.98 -10.56 4.85
N SER A 223 -24.63 -10.56 6.01
CA SER A 223 -25.03 -9.31 6.69
C SER A 223 -23.80 -8.46 7.06
N GLY A 224 -22.71 -9.12 7.52
CA GLY A 224 -21.44 -8.46 7.78
C GLY A 224 -20.82 -7.85 6.51
N VAL A 225 -20.79 -8.58 5.40
CA VAL A 225 -20.30 -8.11 4.10
C VAL A 225 -21.09 -6.88 3.62
N ASN A 226 -22.41 -6.93 3.68
CA ASN A 226 -23.28 -5.83 3.28
C ASN A 226 -23.05 -4.59 4.16
N TRP A 227 -22.95 -4.78 5.48
CA TRP A 227 -22.66 -3.69 6.41
C TRP A 227 -21.32 -3.02 6.09
N VAL A 228 -20.27 -3.78 5.77
CA VAL A 228 -18.96 -3.25 5.36
C VAL A 228 -19.08 -2.40 4.11
N ALA A 229 -19.76 -2.88 3.06
CA ALA A 229 -19.96 -2.12 1.83
C ALA A 229 -20.69 -0.79 2.09
N GLU A 230 -21.72 -0.79 2.95
CA GLU A 230 -22.42 0.42 3.34
C GLU A 230 -21.54 1.40 4.13
N GLN A 231 -20.74 0.92 5.10
CA GLN A 231 -19.86 1.78 5.87
C GLN A 231 -18.74 2.37 5.01
N ALA A 232 -18.14 1.59 4.13
CA ALA A 232 -17.13 2.06 3.19
C ALA A 232 -17.70 3.18 2.28
N LYS A 233 -18.89 2.99 1.75
CA LYS A 233 -19.59 4.01 0.96
C LYS A 233 -19.89 5.29 1.77
N LYS A 234 -20.34 5.15 3.02
CA LYS A 234 -20.65 6.29 3.90
C LYS A 234 -19.40 7.07 4.29
N SER A 235 -18.30 6.38 4.58
CA SER A 235 -17.05 7.01 5.00
C SER A 235 -16.30 7.69 3.85
N GLY A 236 -16.45 7.20 2.62
CA GLY A 236 -15.68 7.62 1.45
C GLY A 236 -14.19 7.32 1.55
N ARG A 237 -13.75 6.55 2.57
CA ARG A 237 -12.35 6.22 2.82
C ARG A 237 -11.95 4.97 2.05
N LYS A 238 -10.65 4.85 1.74
CA LYS A 238 -10.09 3.60 1.20
C LYS A 238 -10.35 2.47 2.19
N SER A 239 -10.95 1.39 1.71
CA SER A 239 -11.46 0.30 2.54
C SER A 239 -10.96 -1.05 2.08
N VAL A 240 -10.51 -1.86 3.03
CA VAL A 240 -10.11 -3.25 2.84
C VAL A 240 -10.90 -4.10 3.82
N ALA A 241 -11.36 -5.27 3.43
CA ALA A 241 -12.00 -6.24 4.30
C ALA A 241 -11.21 -7.55 4.32
N ASN A 242 -10.97 -8.08 5.52
CA ASN A 242 -10.37 -9.39 5.72
C ASN A 242 -11.43 -10.38 6.20
N MET A 243 -11.45 -11.55 5.57
CA MET A 243 -12.30 -12.69 5.95
C MET A 243 -11.42 -13.92 6.14
N SER A 244 -10.84 -14.07 7.34
CA SER A 244 -10.09 -15.27 7.75
C SER A 244 -11.07 -16.38 8.22
N LEU A 245 -12.06 -16.65 7.40
CA LEU A 245 -13.11 -17.64 7.62
C LEU A 245 -13.45 -18.35 6.31
N GLY A 246 -14.06 -19.48 6.39
CA GLY A 246 -14.50 -20.25 5.24
C GLY A 246 -15.56 -21.28 5.59
N GLY A 247 -16.28 -21.71 4.57
CA GLY A 247 -17.30 -22.74 4.65
C GLY A 247 -17.50 -23.43 3.31
N GLY A 248 -18.51 -24.33 3.26
CA GLY A 248 -18.89 -24.97 2.01
C GLY A 248 -19.26 -23.95 0.93
N ASN A 249 -19.31 -24.41 -0.32
CA ASN A 249 -19.65 -23.58 -1.46
C ASN A 249 -21.03 -22.89 -1.27
N SER A 250 -21.05 -21.57 -1.31
CA SER A 250 -22.23 -20.72 -1.18
C SER A 250 -22.26 -19.68 -2.27
N GLU A 251 -23.13 -19.84 -3.25
CA GLU A 251 -23.32 -18.89 -4.34
C GLU A 251 -23.75 -17.50 -3.80
N ALA A 252 -24.61 -17.48 -2.77
CA ALA A 252 -25.06 -16.23 -2.15
C ALA A 252 -23.92 -15.44 -1.51
N LEU A 253 -23.02 -16.09 -0.77
CA LEU A 253 -21.86 -15.44 -0.16
C LEU A 253 -20.87 -14.96 -1.24
N LYS A 254 -20.61 -15.78 -2.26
CA LYS A 254 -19.78 -15.41 -3.41
C LYS A 254 -20.28 -14.15 -4.10
N GLN A 255 -21.59 -14.07 -4.38
CA GLN A 255 -22.19 -12.90 -5.02
C GLN A 255 -22.16 -11.66 -4.12
N ALA A 256 -22.40 -11.82 -2.81
CA ALA A 256 -22.33 -10.72 -1.86
C ALA A 256 -20.92 -10.11 -1.79
N VAL A 257 -19.87 -10.95 -1.73
CA VAL A 257 -18.47 -10.49 -1.74
C VAL A 257 -18.14 -9.79 -3.05
N ASN A 258 -18.50 -10.36 -4.21
CA ASN A 258 -18.28 -9.72 -5.50
C ASN A 258 -18.96 -8.36 -5.59
N ALA A 259 -20.21 -8.24 -5.11
CA ALA A 259 -20.93 -6.97 -5.10
C ALA A 259 -20.27 -5.92 -4.20
N ALA A 260 -19.73 -6.33 -3.04
CA ALA A 260 -19.01 -5.44 -2.14
C ALA A 260 -17.68 -4.97 -2.76
N VAL A 261 -16.99 -5.82 -3.53
CA VAL A 261 -15.79 -5.41 -4.29
C VAL A 261 -16.16 -4.38 -5.35
N GLN A 262 -17.25 -4.60 -6.10
CA GLN A 262 -17.75 -3.62 -7.09
C GLN A 262 -18.15 -2.29 -6.43
N ALA A 263 -18.56 -2.33 -5.17
CA ALA A 263 -18.85 -1.13 -4.38
C ALA A 263 -17.58 -0.40 -3.85
N GLY A 264 -16.38 -0.90 -4.18
CA GLY A 264 -15.11 -0.25 -3.90
C GLY A 264 -14.35 -0.75 -2.66
N VAL A 265 -14.72 -1.91 -2.09
CA VAL A 265 -14.01 -2.53 -0.97
C VAL A 265 -13.12 -3.66 -1.49
N THR A 266 -11.83 -3.63 -1.19
CA THR A 266 -10.93 -4.74 -1.51
C THR A 266 -11.11 -5.87 -0.48
N PHE A 267 -11.47 -7.08 -0.94
CA PHE A 267 -11.62 -8.25 -0.07
C PHE A 267 -10.43 -9.18 -0.15
N ILE A 268 -9.89 -9.56 1.01
CA ILE A 268 -8.85 -10.57 1.20
C ILE A 268 -9.49 -11.70 2.00
N VAL A 269 -9.45 -12.92 1.44
CA VAL A 269 -10.18 -14.06 1.99
C VAL A 269 -9.26 -15.26 2.18
N ALA A 270 -9.61 -16.15 3.11
CA ALA A 270 -8.87 -17.36 3.34
C ALA A 270 -9.18 -18.40 2.24
N ALA A 271 -8.15 -19.09 1.75
CA ALA A 271 -8.28 -20.18 0.78
C ALA A 271 -8.88 -21.47 1.37
N GLY A 272 -8.96 -21.58 2.69
CA GLY A 272 -9.38 -22.77 3.43
C GLY A 272 -8.21 -23.53 4.04
N ASN A 273 -8.49 -24.51 4.89
CA ASN A 273 -7.51 -25.30 5.64
C ASN A 273 -7.63 -26.82 5.38
N GLU A 274 -8.47 -27.24 4.45
CA GLU A 274 -8.89 -28.62 4.24
C GLU A 274 -8.05 -29.35 3.20
N SER A 275 -6.95 -28.73 2.73
CA SER A 275 -6.06 -29.29 1.68
C SER A 275 -6.82 -29.66 0.40
N GLN A 276 -7.76 -28.82 -0.03
CA GLN A 276 -8.57 -29.01 -1.22
C GLN A 276 -8.48 -27.79 -2.15
N ASP A 277 -9.08 -27.90 -3.33
CA ASP A 277 -9.21 -26.78 -4.27
C ASP A 277 -10.03 -25.65 -3.63
N ALA A 278 -9.44 -24.47 -3.52
CA ALA A 278 -10.07 -23.28 -2.96
C ALA A 278 -11.33 -22.85 -3.74
N CYS A 279 -11.47 -23.26 -5.00
CA CYS A 279 -12.69 -23.04 -5.78
C CYS A 279 -13.94 -23.74 -5.18
N ASN A 280 -13.75 -24.70 -4.28
CA ASN A 280 -14.83 -25.41 -3.58
C ASN A 280 -15.21 -24.74 -2.24
N VAL A 281 -14.51 -23.67 -1.84
CA VAL A 281 -14.68 -23.00 -0.54
C VAL A 281 -15.21 -21.57 -0.77
N SER A 282 -16.20 -21.15 0.02
CA SER A 282 -16.65 -19.76 0.05
C SER A 282 -16.12 -19.09 1.33
N PRO A 283 -15.61 -17.85 1.24
CA PRO A 283 -15.61 -16.93 0.10
C PRO A 283 -14.43 -17.04 -0.88
N ALA A 284 -13.52 -18.04 -0.74
CA ALA A 284 -12.33 -18.18 -1.59
C ALA A 284 -12.66 -18.21 -3.10
N ASN A 285 -13.82 -18.78 -3.45
CA ASN A 285 -14.30 -18.88 -4.83
C ASN A 285 -14.97 -17.59 -5.38
N ALA A 286 -14.94 -16.48 -4.64
CA ALA A 286 -15.42 -15.20 -5.13
C ALA A 286 -14.41 -14.59 -6.12
N ALA A 287 -14.79 -14.50 -7.41
CA ALA A 287 -13.87 -14.17 -8.50
C ALA A 287 -13.20 -12.78 -8.39
N GLN A 288 -13.77 -11.87 -7.60
CA GLN A 288 -13.24 -10.52 -7.42
C GLN A 288 -12.48 -10.32 -6.09
N ALA A 289 -12.46 -11.32 -5.23
CA ALA A 289 -11.67 -11.31 -4.00
C ALA A 289 -10.26 -11.89 -4.24
N PHE A 290 -9.34 -11.57 -3.34
CA PHE A 290 -8.02 -12.19 -3.28
C PHE A 290 -8.05 -13.31 -2.24
N ALA A 291 -7.78 -14.56 -2.65
CA ALA A 291 -7.68 -15.75 -1.80
C ALA A 291 -6.25 -16.26 -1.69
#